data_ff75432be2ad7e51563515f92ace332d
#
_entry.id   ff75432be2ad7e51563515f92ace332d
#
_cell.length_a   1.000
_cell.length_b   1.000
_cell.length_c   1.000
_cell.angle_alpha   90.00
_cell.angle_beta   90.00
_cell.angle_gamma   90.00
#
_symmetry.space_group_name_H-M   'P 1'
#
loop_
_entity.id
_entity.type
_entity.pdbx_description
1 polymer ?
#
loop_
_entity_poly.entity_id
_entity_poly.type
_entity_poly.pdbx_seq_one_letter_code
_entity_poly.pdbx_strand_id
1 'polypeptide(L)'
;SRGLGDVYKRQCIMFIDEIDAIGKKRDGQMGGNDEREQTLNQLLTEMDGFEGNNGVIILAATNRPESLDPALTRPGRFDRRVPVELPDLAGREAILKVHAKKIKASDDVDLHTIARMASGASGAELANIINEAALRAVRSGRTVVNESDLEESIEVVIAGYQKKNAVLSDQEKKVVAYHEIGHALVAALQSHSAPVQKITIIPRTSGALGYTMQVEQGDKYLMTKKELENKIATFTGGRAAEEIVFGEITTGASNDIEQATKIARAMITRYGMTDEFDMVAMENVTNQYLGGDTSLSCSADTQKEIDEKVVHLVKAEHEKARKILAENREKLDELAMYLYEKETITGDEFMDILDRK
;
A
#
# COMPACT_ATOMS: atom_id res chain seq x y z
N SER A 1 49.52 -20.27 -21.80
CA SER A 1 48.35 -19.99 -22.61
C SER A 1 47.46 -21.24 -22.81
N ARG A 2 47.05 -21.87 -21.73
CA ARG A 2 46.05 -22.93 -21.76
C ARG A 2 44.96 -22.57 -20.76
N GLY A 3 43.96 -21.84 -21.17
CA GLY A 3 42.86 -21.52 -20.24
C GLY A 3 41.82 -20.51 -20.74
N LEU A 4 42.10 -19.79 -21.82
CA LEU A 4 41.16 -18.82 -22.36
C LEU A 4 40.19 -19.39 -23.41
N GLY A 5 40.52 -20.59 -24.00
CA GLY A 5 39.67 -21.23 -25.02
C GLY A 5 38.40 -21.90 -24.47
N ASP A 6 38.41 -22.30 -23.20
CA ASP A 6 37.25 -23.00 -22.60
C ASP A 6 36.22 -22.09 -21.94
N VAL A 7 36.57 -20.82 -21.73
CA VAL A 7 35.66 -19.81 -21.11
C VAL A 7 34.56 -19.39 -22.08
N TYR A 8 34.84 -19.40 -23.37
CA TYR A 8 33.91 -18.98 -24.43
C TYR A 8 32.80 -19.99 -24.77
N LYS A 9 32.75 -21.16 -24.15
CA LYS A 9 31.74 -22.20 -24.41
C LYS A 9 30.82 -22.51 -23.23
N ARG A 10 30.91 -21.75 -22.15
CA ARG A 10 30.05 -21.99 -20.99
C ARG A 10 28.75 -21.22 -21.12
N GLN A 11 27.66 -21.96 -21.12
CA GLN A 11 26.31 -21.39 -20.94
C GLN A 11 26.24 -20.67 -19.59
N CYS A 12 25.81 -19.43 -19.56
CA CYS A 12 25.65 -18.66 -18.33
C CYS A 12 24.43 -17.74 -18.41
N ILE A 13 23.90 -17.41 -17.24
CA ILE A 13 22.88 -16.37 -17.08
C ILE A 13 23.59 -15.20 -16.43
N MET A 14 23.60 -14.05 -17.12
CA MET A 14 24.09 -12.78 -16.59
C MET A 14 22.87 -11.99 -16.08
N PHE A 15 22.94 -11.53 -14.84
CA PHE A 15 21.89 -10.71 -14.25
C PHE A 15 22.43 -9.30 -14.00
N ILE A 16 21.71 -8.29 -14.48
CA ILE A 16 22.01 -6.86 -14.30
C ILE A 16 20.85 -6.25 -13.52
N ASP A 17 21.09 -5.89 -12.27
CA ASP A 17 20.10 -5.20 -11.46
C ASP A 17 20.15 -3.69 -11.70
N GLU A 18 19.03 -3.00 -11.50
CA GLU A 18 18.90 -1.54 -11.65
C GLU A 18 19.46 -1.03 -12.98
N ILE A 19 19.13 -1.67 -14.09
CA ILE A 19 19.65 -1.32 -15.42
C ILE A 19 19.34 0.15 -15.80
N ASP A 20 18.34 0.77 -15.22
CA ASP A 20 18.04 2.20 -15.41
C ASP A 20 19.13 3.12 -14.86
N ALA A 21 20.02 2.66 -14.00
CA ALA A 21 21.17 3.44 -13.55
C ALA A 21 22.11 3.82 -14.70
N ILE A 22 22.25 2.96 -15.71
CA ILE A 22 23.09 3.17 -16.90
C ILE A 22 22.28 3.36 -18.18
N GLY A 23 21.08 2.78 -18.24
CA GLY A 23 20.23 2.70 -19.42
C GLY A 23 19.15 3.78 -19.55
N LYS A 24 19.25 4.92 -18.85
CA LYS A 24 18.27 5.99 -18.88
C LYS A 24 18.25 6.72 -20.23
N LYS A 25 17.07 7.16 -20.67
CA LYS A 25 16.86 8.00 -21.86
C LYS A 25 17.78 9.20 -21.84
N ARG A 26 18.25 9.60 -23.04
CA ARG A 26 19.07 10.78 -23.24
C ARG A 26 18.25 12.03 -23.01
N ASP A 27 18.48 12.72 -21.91
CA ASP A 27 17.96 14.08 -21.73
C ASP A 27 18.88 15.03 -22.49
N GLY A 28 18.32 15.77 -23.45
CA GLY A 28 19.07 16.69 -24.33
C GLY A 28 19.71 17.90 -23.63
N GLN A 29 20.02 17.80 -22.33
CA GLN A 29 20.79 18.83 -21.61
C GLN A 29 22.29 18.61 -21.81
N MET A 30 22.94 19.57 -22.44
CA MET A 30 24.39 19.67 -22.56
C MET A 30 25.04 19.78 -21.18
N GLY A 31 25.74 18.75 -20.77
CA GLY A 31 26.69 18.80 -19.65
C GLY A 31 26.45 17.77 -18.56
N GLY A 32 27.21 16.68 -18.59
CA GLY A 32 27.51 15.92 -17.39
C GLY A 32 27.27 14.42 -17.35
N ASN A 33 27.00 13.72 -18.45
CA ASN A 33 26.76 12.27 -18.43
C ASN A 33 27.56 11.46 -19.46
N ASP A 34 28.73 11.95 -19.92
CA ASP A 34 29.58 11.25 -20.93
C ASP A 34 29.91 9.81 -20.52
N GLU A 35 30.21 9.55 -19.25
CA GLU A 35 30.54 8.20 -18.74
C GLU A 35 29.37 7.24 -18.81
N ARG A 36 28.17 7.71 -18.49
CA ARG A 36 26.96 6.89 -18.59
C ARG A 36 26.62 6.55 -20.03
N GLU A 37 26.71 7.53 -20.93
CA GLU A 37 26.46 7.30 -22.36
C GLU A 37 27.50 6.37 -22.96
N GLN A 38 28.76 6.49 -22.56
CA GLN A 38 29.80 5.55 -22.97
C GLN A 38 29.53 4.14 -22.49
N THR A 39 29.15 3.98 -21.21
CA THR A 39 28.81 2.67 -20.63
C THR A 39 27.59 2.06 -21.33
N LEU A 40 26.55 2.84 -21.58
CA LEU A 40 25.37 2.38 -22.32
C LEU A 40 25.75 1.96 -23.74
N ASN A 41 26.49 2.78 -24.47
CA ASN A 41 26.91 2.47 -25.85
C ASN A 41 27.79 1.21 -25.90
N GLN A 42 28.66 1.03 -24.89
CA GLN A 42 29.48 -0.18 -24.78
C GLN A 42 28.59 -1.42 -24.52
N LEU A 43 27.65 -1.32 -23.58
CA LEU A 43 26.68 -2.41 -23.32
C LEU A 43 25.91 -2.78 -24.58
N LEU A 44 25.41 -1.80 -25.32
CA LEU A 44 24.69 -2.02 -26.55
C LEU A 44 25.56 -2.71 -27.61
N THR A 45 26.83 -2.30 -27.75
CA THR A 45 27.79 -2.90 -28.67
C THR A 45 28.10 -4.35 -28.31
N GLU A 46 28.31 -4.62 -27.02
CA GLU A 46 28.53 -6.00 -26.54
C GLU A 46 27.30 -6.88 -26.75
N MET A 47 26.08 -6.36 -26.51
CA MET A 47 24.84 -7.10 -26.77
C MET A 47 24.67 -7.42 -28.26
N ASP A 48 24.95 -6.49 -29.14
CA ASP A 48 24.88 -6.73 -30.59
C ASP A 48 25.97 -7.73 -31.05
N GLY A 49 27.07 -7.84 -30.33
CA GLY A 49 28.12 -8.82 -30.57
C GLY A 49 27.76 -10.28 -30.17
N PHE A 50 26.67 -10.45 -29.40
CA PHE A 50 26.16 -11.78 -29.00
C PHE A 50 25.34 -12.51 -30.08
N GLU A 51 25.26 -12.01 -31.31
CA GLU A 51 24.49 -12.63 -32.43
C GLU A 51 24.88 -14.11 -32.72
N GLY A 52 26.00 -14.58 -32.22
CA GLY A 52 26.42 -15.99 -32.26
C GLY A 52 26.03 -16.79 -31.03
N ASN A 53 24.94 -16.50 -30.38
CA ASN A 53 24.44 -16.98 -29.09
C ASN A 53 24.97 -18.36 -28.65
N ASN A 54 26.09 -18.35 -27.93
CA ASN A 54 26.73 -19.55 -27.38
C ASN A 54 26.11 -20.02 -26.04
N GLY A 55 24.82 -19.74 -25.82
CA GLY A 55 24.11 -20.13 -24.60
C GLY A 55 24.26 -19.14 -23.44
N VAL A 56 24.51 -17.86 -23.72
CA VAL A 56 24.46 -16.77 -22.73
C VAL A 56 23.08 -16.14 -22.75
N ILE A 57 22.46 -16.04 -21.58
CA ILE A 57 21.18 -15.33 -21.38
C ILE A 57 21.45 -14.10 -20.52
N ILE A 58 21.01 -12.94 -20.97
CA ILE A 58 21.11 -11.70 -20.21
C ILE A 58 19.72 -11.37 -19.64
N LEU A 59 19.66 -11.19 -18.32
CA LEU A 59 18.49 -10.71 -17.61
C LEU A 59 18.81 -9.35 -17.01
N ALA A 60 17.89 -8.42 -17.09
CA ALA A 60 17.99 -7.14 -16.40
C ALA A 60 16.73 -6.84 -15.61
N ALA A 61 16.87 -6.16 -14.48
CA ALA A 61 15.74 -5.71 -13.66
C ALA A 61 15.75 -4.19 -13.54
N THR A 62 14.56 -3.61 -13.50
CA THR A 62 14.34 -2.19 -13.22
C THR A 62 12.95 -1.96 -12.63
N ASN A 63 12.85 -0.99 -11.74
CA ASN A 63 11.58 -0.45 -11.26
C ASN A 63 11.05 0.70 -12.14
N ARG A 64 11.82 1.12 -13.18
CA ARG A 64 11.51 2.26 -14.06
C ARG A 64 11.66 1.92 -15.52
N PRO A 65 10.87 0.96 -16.05
CA PRO A 65 11.00 0.52 -17.43
C PRO A 65 10.78 1.64 -18.45
N GLU A 66 9.96 2.65 -18.10
CA GLU A 66 9.67 3.82 -18.93
C GLU A 66 10.85 4.78 -19.05
N SER A 67 11.81 4.75 -18.11
CA SER A 67 13.01 5.59 -18.14
C SER A 67 14.11 5.02 -19.05
N LEU A 68 13.99 3.75 -19.46
CA LEU A 68 15.01 3.10 -20.28
C LEU A 68 15.11 3.68 -21.68
N ASP A 69 16.34 3.75 -22.19
CA ASP A 69 16.59 4.10 -23.59
C ASP A 69 15.93 3.06 -24.52
N PRO A 70 15.13 3.50 -25.51
CA PRO A 70 14.48 2.59 -26.44
C PRO A 70 15.43 1.63 -27.17
N ALA A 71 16.71 2.00 -27.28
CA ALA A 71 17.73 1.14 -27.89
C ALA A 71 17.96 -0.16 -27.10
N LEU A 72 17.79 -0.15 -25.79
CA LEU A 72 17.91 -1.36 -24.95
C LEU A 72 16.80 -2.36 -25.19
N THR A 73 15.62 -1.91 -25.57
CA THR A 73 14.41 -2.75 -25.70
C THR A 73 14.09 -3.15 -27.12
N ARG A 74 15.03 -2.95 -28.06
CA ARG A 74 14.89 -3.39 -29.46
C ARG A 74 15.05 -4.92 -29.59
N PRO A 75 14.43 -5.55 -30.63
CA PRO A 75 14.69 -6.94 -30.95
C PRO A 75 16.19 -7.26 -31.05
N GLY A 76 16.58 -8.40 -30.49
CA GLY A 76 17.99 -8.82 -30.41
C GLY A 76 18.71 -8.36 -29.13
N ARG A 77 18.06 -7.56 -28.28
CA ARG A 77 18.56 -7.10 -26.97
C ARG A 77 17.58 -7.54 -25.87
N PHE A 78 17.09 -6.62 -25.01
CA PHE A 78 16.02 -6.95 -24.07
C PHE A 78 14.65 -6.94 -24.76
N ASP A 79 14.40 -7.96 -25.54
CA ASP A 79 13.19 -8.07 -26.38
C ASP A 79 11.98 -8.61 -25.62
N ARG A 80 12.19 -9.22 -24.46
CA ARG A 80 11.13 -9.76 -23.60
C ARG A 80 11.03 -8.98 -22.30
N ARG A 81 9.80 -8.56 -21.99
CA ARG A 81 9.47 -7.91 -20.72
C ARG A 81 8.61 -8.83 -19.90
N VAL A 82 9.02 -9.06 -18.67
CA VAL A 82 8.29 -9.87 -17.70
C VAL A 82 7.93 -8.96 -16.52
N PRO A 83 6.68 -8.49 -16.43
CA PRO A 83 6.25 -7.73 -15.27
C PRO A 83 6.24 -8.65 -14.04
N VAL A 84 6.80 -8.19 -12.92
CA VAL A 84 6.74 -8.83 -11.62
C VAL A 84 5.80 -8.01 -10.75
N GLU A 85 4.57 -8.47 -10.67
CA GLU A 85 3.52 -7.80 -9.91
C GLU A 85 3.57 -8.19 -8.42
N LEU A 86 2.85 -7.44 -7.58
CA LEU A 86 2.64 -7.84 -6.20
C LEU A 86 1.87 -9.16 -6.17
N PRO A 87 2.19 -10.05 -5.21
CA PRO A 87 1.55 -11.36 -5.15
C PRO A 87 0.06 -11.24 -4.77
N ASP A 88 -0.77 -12.04 -5.44
CA ASP A 88 -2.16 -12.29 -5.04
C ASP A 88 -2.23 -13.04 -3.71
N LEU A 89 -3.42 -13.28 -3.18
CA LEU A 89 -3.61 -13.97 -1.90
C LEU A 89 -2.91 -15.34 -1.86
N ALA A 90 -3.05 -16.14 -2.92
CA ALA A 90 -2.42 -17.47 -3.00
C ALA A 90 -0.90 -17.36 -3.08
N GLY A 91 -0.38 -16.38 -3.82
CA GLY A 91 1.04 -16.07 -3.90
C GLY A 91 1.61 -15.61 -2.55
N ARG A 92 0.89 -14.73 -1.83
CA ARG A 92 1.30 -14.29 -0.48
C ARG A 92 1.38 -15.47 0.49
N GLU A 93 0.36 -16.32 0.50
CA GLU A 93 0.35 -17.53 1.33
C GLU A 93 1.51 -18.48 0.99
N ALA A 94 1.79 -18.69 -0.31
CA ALA A 94 2.89 -19.53 -0.76
C ALA A 94 4.25 -18.95 -0.33
N ILE A 95 4.45 -17.62 -0.44
CA ILE A 95 5.67 -16.94 0.00
C ILE A 95 5.84 -17.07 1.52
N LEU A 96 4.79 -16.83 2.31
CA LEU A 96 4.81 -17.00 3.76
C LEU A 96 5.18 -18.44 4.13
N LYS A 97 4.60 -19.46 3.48
CA LYS A 97 4.96 -20.89 3.68
C LYS A 97 6.43 -21.18 3.41
N VAL A 98 7.02 -20.58 2.37
CA VAL A 98 8.45 -20.75 2.07
C VAL A 98 9.32 -20.18 3.17
N HIS A 99 9.01 -18.98 3.68
CA HIS A 99 9.80 -18.36 4.73
C HIS A 99 9.53 -18.97 6.11
N ALA A 100 8.31 -19.42 6.40
CA ALA A 100 7.95 -20.09 7.65
C ALA A 100 8.71 -21.41 7.87
N LYS A 101 9.16 -22.08 6.80
CA LYS A 101 10.03 -23.27 6.92
C LYS A 101 11.37 -23.00 7.61
N LYS A 102 11.79 -21.75 7.71
CA LYS A 102 13.06 -21.34 8.35
C LYS A 102 12.93 -21.08 9.84
N ILE A 103 11.72 -21.08 10.39
CA ILE A 103 11.42 -20.82 11.79
C ILE A 103 10.63 -21.98 12.38
N LYS A 104 10.55 -22.01 13.70
CA LYS A 104 9.63 -22.92 14.41
C LYS A 104 8.32 -22.15 14.67
N ALA A 105 7.29 -22.48 13.90
CA ALA A 105 5.94 -21.96 14.13
C ALA A 105 5.10 -22.99 14.91
N SER A 106 4.11 -22.50 15.64
CA SER A 106 3.11 -23.33 16.31
C SER A 106 2.18 -23.96 15.25
N ASP A 107 1.62 -25.12 15.55
CA ASP A 107 0.76 -25.87 14.64
C ASP A 107 -0.61 -25.19 14.37
N ASP A 108 -0.99 -24.27 15.24
CA ASP A 108 -2.24 -23.49 15.16
C ASP A 108 -2.14 -22.22 14.28
N VAL A 109 -0.97 -21.91 13.73
CA VAL A 109 -0.78 -20.73 12.87
C VAL A 109 -1.47 -20.91 11.53
N ASP A 110 -2.47 -20.06 11.26
CA ASP A 110 -3.14 -19.97 9.96
C ASP A 110 -2.46 -18.95 9.03
N LEU A 111 -1.54 -19.45 8.18
CA LEU A 111 -0.86 -18.62 7.19
C LEU A 111 -1.78 -18.05 6.11
N HIS A 112 -2.98 -18.62 5.92
CA HIS A 112 -3.97 -18.07 5.01
C HIS A 112 -4.56 -16.76 5.57
N THR A 113 -4.93 -16.75 6.85
CA THR A 113 -5.38 -15.54 7.54
C THR A 113 -4.29 -14.47 7.56
N ILE A 114 -3.05 -14.84 7.86
CA ILE A 114 -1.89 -13.92 7.79
C ILE A 114 -1.71 -13.34 6.39
N ALA A 115 -1.84 -14.15 5.32
CA ALA A 115 -1.76 -13.68 3.93
C ALA A 115 -2.88 -12.69 3.57
N ARG A 116 -4.09 -12.88 4.09
CA ARG A 116 -5.20 -11.93 3.93
C ARG A 116 -4.90 -10.59 4.60
N MET A 117 -4.42 -10.62 5.86
CA MET A 117 -4.06 -9.42 6.61
C MET A 117 -2.91 -8.64 5.96
N ALA A 118 -1.97 -9.34 5.30
CA ALA A 118 -0.85 -8.76 4.56
C ALA A 118 -1.20 -8.37 3.11
N SER A 119 -2.43 -7.94 2.84
CA SER A 119 -2.86 -7.50 1.51
C SER A 119 -1.98 -6.35 1.00
N GLY A 120 -1.54 -6.46 -0.27
CA GLY A 120 -0.65 -5.47 -0.89
C GLY A 120 0.83 -5.58 -0.51
N ALA A 121 1.20 -6.53 0.35
CA ALA A 121 2.60 -6.73 0.73
C ALA A 121 3.41 -7.38 -0.41
N SER A 122 4.61 -6.87 -0.62
CA SER A 122 5.62 -7.46 -1.50
C SER A 122 6.23 -8.73 -0.92
N GLY A 123 6.92 -9.52 -1.75
CA GLY A 123 7.64 -10.72 -1.28
C GLY A 123 8.67 -10.42 -0.20
N ALA A 124 9.33 -9.26 -0.26
CA ALA A 124 10.31 -8.82 0.73
C ALA A 124 9.64 -8.48 2.07
N GLU A 125 8.51 -7.78 2.04
CA GLU A 125 7.73 -7.47 3.25
C GLU A 125 7.19 -8.73 3.91
N LEU A 126 6.69 -9.70 3.13
CA LEU A 126 6.24 -11.00 3.65
C LEU A 126 7.37 -11.78 4.31
N ALA A 127 8.57 -11.77 3.72
CA ALA A 127 9.76 -12.36 4.34
C ALA A 127 10.12 -11.64 5.65
N ASN A 128 9.99 -10.31 5.69
CA ASN A 128 10.27 -9.52 6.88
C ASN A 128 9.24 -9.77 8.00
N ILE A 129 7.95 -9.95 7.66
CA ILE A 129 6.92 -10.33 8.63
C ILE A 129 7.31 -11.61 9.39
N ILE A 130 7.75 -12.65 8.66
CA ILE A 130 8.20 -13.91 9.27
C ILE A 130 9.43 -13.70 10.16
N ASN A 131 10.38 -12.88 9.72
CA ASN A 131 11.58 -12.57 10.49
C ASN A 131 11.26 -11.79 11.77
N GLU A 132 10.42 -10.75 11.68
CA GLU A 132 9.98 -9.97 12.85
C GLU A 132 9.20 -10.82 13.85
N ALA A 133 8.35 -11.74 13.40
CA ALA A 133 7.64 -12.68 14.26
C ALA A 133 8.59 -13.59 15.04
N ALA A 134 9.64 -14.08 14.38
CA ALA A 134 10.67 -14.87 15.05
C ALA A 134 11.44 -14.04 16.11
N LEU A 135 11.81 -12.81 15.78
CA LEU A 135 12.46 -11.88 16.72
C LEU A 135 11.55 -11.56 17.92
N ARG A 136 10.25 -11.37 17.68
CA ARG A 136 9.27 -11.11 18.73
C ARG A 136 9.14 -12.29 19.68
N ALA A 137 9.03 -13.52 19.15
CA ALA A 137 9.00 -14.74 19.96
C ALA A 137 10.22 -14.84 20.88
N VAL A 138 11.43 -14.60 20.33
CA VAL A 138 12.68 -14.63 21.11
C VAL A 138 12.71 -13.53 22.18
N ARG A 139 12.31 -12.30 21.86
CA ARG A 139 12.20 -11.20 22.83
C ARG A 139 11.22 -11.52 23.98
N SER A 140 10.22 -12.36 23.71
CA SER A 140 9.25 -12.84 24.71
C SER A 140 9.70 -14.12 25.43
N GLY A 141 10.96 -14.54 25.26
CA GLY A 141 11.54 -15.73 25.88
C GLY A 141 11.04 -17.06 25.30
N ARG A 142 10.42 -17.04 24.12
CA ARG A 142 9.89 -18.23 23.43
C ARG A 142 10.79 -18.64 22.27
N THR A 143 10.74 -19.91 21.90
CA THR A 143 11.46 -20.47 20.72
C THR A 143 10.52 -20.84 19.59
N VAL A 144 9.22 -20.65 19.79
CA VAL A 144 8.14 -20.98 18.84
C VAL A 144 7.34 -19.72 18.58
N VAL A 145 7.11 -19.43 17.31
CA VAL A 145 6.28 -18.32 16.84
C VAL A 145 4.82 -18.75 16.88
N ASN A 146 3.96 -17.93 17.46
CA ASN A 146 2.52 -18.12 17.46
C ASN A 146 1.83 -17.11 16.49
N GLU A 147 0.52 -17.25 16.31
CA GLU A 147 -0.26 -16.41 15.41
C GLU A 147 -0.18 -14.94 15.79
N SER A 148 -0.27 -14.60 17.09
CA SER A 148 -0.19 -13.21 17.56
C SER A 148 1.17 -12.54 17.30
N ASP A 149 2.24 -13.32 17.16
CA ASP A 149 3.54 -12.76 16.77
C ASP A 149 3.52 -12.34 15.29
N LEU A 150 2.87 -13.12 14.43
CA LEU A 150 2.73 -12.82 13.00
C LEU A 150 1.80 -11.63 12.78
N GLU A 151 0.66 -11.58 13.46
CA GLU A 151 -0.26 -10.44 13.41
C GLU A 151 0.42 -9.12 13.79
N GLU A 152 1.09 -9.08 14.94
CA GLU A 152 1.83 -7.87 15.36
C GLU A 152 2.97 -7.54 14.39
N SER A 153 3.60 -8.55 13.77
CA SER A 153 4.67 -8.32 12.80
C SER A 153 4.14 -7.71 11.49
N ILE A 154 2.93 -8.04 11.07
CA ILE A 154 2.25 -7.34 9.98
C ILE A 154 2.10 -5.86 10.33
N GLU A 155 1.62 -5.57 11.53
CA GLU A 155 1.44 -4.20 12.01
C GLU A 155 2.79 -3.45 12.05
N VAL A 156 3.86 -4.11 12.51
CA VAL A 156 5.20 -3.53 12.52
C VAL A 156 5.69 -3.20 11.12
N VAL A 157 5.46 -4.07 10.16
CA VAL A 157 5.90 -3.87 8.76
C VAL A 157 5.08 -2.77 8.08
N ILE A 158 3.77 -2.72 8.32
CA ILE A 158 2.86 -1.75 7.68
C ILE A 158 2.90 -0.39 8.39
N ALA A 159 2.77 -0.37 9.72
CA ALA A 159 2.57 0.83 10.53
C ALA A 159 3.77 1.19 11.44
N GLY A 160 4.82 0.37 11.44
CA GLY A 160 5.99 0.54 12.29
C GLY A 160 5.82 0.03 13.73
N TYR A 161 6.90 0.11 14.50
CA TYR A 161 6.91 -0.36 15.89
C TYR A 161 6.03 0.49 16.80
N GLN A 162 5.52 -0.11 17.87
CA GLN A 162 4.83 0.62 18.93
C GLN A 162 5.80 1.60 19.62
N LYS A 163 5.38 2.85 19.79
CA LYS A 163 6.15 3.87 20.51
C LYS A 163 5.96 3.69 22.02
N LYS A 164 6.90 3.04 22.67
CA LYS A 164 6.86 2.83 24.13
C LYS A 164 6.91 4.12 24.97
N ASN A 165 7.42 5.21 24.39
CA ASN A 165 7.65 6.49 25.09
C ASN A 165 6.66 7.59 24.68
N ALA A 166 5.67 7.31 23.86
CA ALA A 166 4.63 8.28 23.51
C ALA A 166 3.53 8.20 24.58
N VAL A 167 3.56 9.14 25.50
CA VAL A 167 2.50 9.29 26.50
C VAL A 167 1.52 10.32 25.93
N LEU A 168 0.40 9.83 25.37
CA LEU A 168 -0.73 10.71 25.04
C LEU A 168 -1.36 11.21 26.34
N SER A 169 -1.75 12.47 26.37
CA SER A 169 -2.60 12.96 27.45
C SER A 169 -3.97 12.24 27.42
N ASP A 170 -4.66 12.18 28.53
CA ASP A 170 -5.98 11.55 28.61
C ASP A 170 -6.96 12.14 27.59
N GLN A 171 -6.86 13.45 27.34
CA GLN A 171 -7.67 14.13 26.34
C GLN A 171 -7.31 13.68 24.91
N GLU A 172 -6.04 13.65 24.55
CA GLU A 172 -5.58 13.16 23.23
C GLU A 172 -5.94 11.70 23.02
N LYS A 173 -5.74 10.85 24.04
CA LYS A 173 -6.12 9.43 23.99
C LYS A 173 -7.62 9.27 23.72
N LYS A 174 -8.45 10.11 24.36
CA LYS A 174 -9.89 10.11 24.13
C LYS A 174 -10.25 10.56 22.70
N VAL A 175 -9.62 11.63 22.21
CA VAL A 175 -9.84 12.12 20.83
C VAL A 175 -9.47 11.04 19.82
N VAL A 176 -8.32 10.38 19.98
CA VAL A 176 -7.88 9.28 19.09
C VAL A 176 -8.85 8.11 19.15
N ALA A 177 -9.38 7.74 20.34
CA ALA A 177 -10.36 6.67 20.45
C ALA A 177 -11.64 6.95 19.65
N TYR A 178 -12.16 8.17 19.76
CA TYR A 178 -13.33 8.56 18.95
C TYR A 178 -13.03 8.63 17.47
N HIS A 179 -11.85 9.10 17.10
CA HIS A 179 -11.38 9.14 15.72
C HIS A 179 -11.37 7.75 15.08
N GLU A 180 -10.72 6.78 15.71
CA GLU A 180 -10.60 5.42 15.19
C GLU A 180 -11.97 4.70 15.15
N ILE A 181 -12.79 4.87 16.19
CA ILE A 181 -14.17 4.33 16.17
C ILE A 181 -15.01 5.03 15.11
N GLY A 182 -14.77 6.31 14.83
CA GLY A 182 -15.42 7.01 13.73
C GLY A 182 -15.20 6.32 12.39
N HIS A 183 -13.97 5.94 12.07
CA HIS A 183 -13.65 5.16 10.87
C HIS A 183 -14.35 3.79 10.88
N ALA A 184 -14.20 3.06 11.98
CA ALA A 184 -14.75 1.70 12.09
C ALA A 184 -16.28 1.67 11.99
N LEU A 185 -16.96 2.61 12.65
CA LEU A 185 -18.41 2.66 12.68
C LEU A 185 -19.00 3.09 11.32
N VAL A 186 -18.39 4.08 10.66
CA VAL A 186 -18.77 4.46 9.30
C VAL A 186 -18.56 3.29 8.33
N ALA A 187 -17.46 2.57 8.45
CA ALA A 187 -17.22 1.39 7.63
C ALA A 187 -18.26 0.27 7.86
N ALA A 188 -18.53 -0.08 9.13
CA ALA A 188 -19.41 -1.18 9.47
C ALA A 188 -20.88 -0.92 9.10
N LEU A 189 -21.33 0.33 9.13
CA LEU A 189 -22.69 0.73 8.81
C LEU A 189 -22.93 1.03 7.32
N GLN A 190 -21.93 0.84 6.48
CA GLN A 190 -22.04 0.97 5.03
C GLN A 190 -22.05 -0.40 4.34
N SER A 191 -22.73 -0.50 3.20
CA SER A 191 -22.65 -1.67 2.32
C SER A 191 -21.29 -1.70 1.60
N HIS A 192 -20.78 -2.90 1.32
CA HIS A 192 -19.56 -3.11 0.53
C HIS A 192 -18.27 -2.54 1.13
N SER A 193 -18.21 -2.39 2.45
CA SER A 193 -16.98 -2.08 3.17
C SER A 193 -16.30 -3.36 3.64
N ALA A 194 -14.98 -3.35 3.69
CA ALA A 194 -14.20 -4.45 4.25
C ALA A 194 -14.47 -4.57 5.77
N PRO A 195 -14.58 -5.79 6.32
CA PRO A 195 -14.75 -5.99 7.75
C PRO A 195 -13.64 -5.35 8.57
N VAL A 196 -14.01 -4.80 9.71
CA VAL A 196 -13.05 -4.32 10.71
C VAL A 196 -12.40 -5.54 11.38
N GLN A 197 -11.09 -5.62 11.36
CA GLN A 197 -10.32 -6.70 11.97
C GLN A 197 -9.77 -6.32 13.33
N LYS A 198 -9.29 -5.08 13.47
CA LYS A 198 -8.66 -4.58 14.69
C LYS A 198 -8.71 -3.07 14.74
N ILE A 199 -8.87 -2.51 15.93
CA ILE A 199 -8.78 -1.06 16.18
C ILE A 199 -7.84 -0.84 17.34
N THR A 200 -6.91 0.10 17.22
CA THR A 200 -5.95 0.41 18.28
C THR A 200 -5.65 1.90 18.36
N ILE A 201 -5.40 2.38 19.56
CA ILE A 201 -4.95 3.76 19.85
C ILE A 201 -3.51 3.80 20.38
N ILE A 202 -2.75 2.72 20.14
CA ILE A 202 -1.34 2.65 20.52
C ILE A 202 -0.50 3.31 19.43
N PRO A 203 0.25 4.41 19.75
CA PRO A 203 1.02 5.15 18.77
C PRO A 203 2.13 4.30 18.12
N ARG A 204 2.35 4.51 16.80
CA ARG A 204 3.35 3.81 16.01
C ARG A 204 4.48 4.73 15.54
N THR A 205 5.61 4.15 15.15
CA THR A 205 6.78 4.91 14.69
C THR A 205 6.58 5.58 13.33
N SER A 206 5.61 5.15 12.54
CA SER A 206 5.16 5.85 11.31
C SER A 206 4.56 7.24 11.57
N GLY A 207 4.23 7.54 12.81
CA GLY A 207 3.56 8.80 13.20
C GLY A 207 2.07 8.66 13.47
N ALA A 208 1.47 7.51 13.13
CA ALA A 208 0.08 7.23 13.46
C ALA A 208 -0.11 7.16 14.99
N LEU A 209 -1.15 7.82 15.50
CA LEU A 209 -1.53 7.79 16.92
C LEU A 209 -2.47 6.63 17.24
N GLY A 210 -3.16 6.12 16.23
CA GLY A 210 -4.00 4.94 16.22
C GLY A 210 -4.15 4.43 14.79
N TYR A 211 -4.87 3.36 14.60
CA TYR A 211 -5.34 2.91 13.27
C TYR A 211 -6.49 1.90 13.39
N THR A 212 -7.31 1.89 12.36
CA THR A 212 -8.38 0.92 12.14
C THR A 212 -7.99 0.01 10.99
N MET A 213 -7.77 -1.28 11.28
CA MET A 213 -7.44 -2.28 10.28
C MET A 213 -8.71 -2.89 9.70
N GLN A 214 -8.86 -2.76 8.40
CA GLN A 214 -9.90 -3.43 7.62
C GLN A 214 -9.27 -4.46 6.70
N VAL A 215 -9.83 -5.67 6.63
CA VAL A 215 -9.27 -6.77 5.83
C VAL A 215 -10.35 -7.30 4.90
N GLU A 216 -10.10 -7.19 3.60
CA GLU A 216 -10.97 -7.78 2.57
C GLU A 216 -10.98 -9.32 2.68
N GLN A 217 -12.12 -9.94 2.37
CA GLN A 217 -12.26 -11.39 2.42
C GLN A 217 -11.54 -12.12 1.27
N GLY A 218 -11.13 -11.40 0.24
CA GLY A 218 -10.39 -11.90 -0.92
C GLY A 218 -9.79 -10.78 -1.76
N ASP A 219 -9.05 -11.13 -2.80
CA ASP A 219 -8.49 -10.15 -3.72
C ASP A 219 -9.61 -9.52 -4.56
N LYS A 220 -9.67 -8.20 -4.55
CA LYS A 220 -10.68 -7.40 -5.24
C LYS A 220 -10.00 -6.56 -6.33
N TYR A 221 -10.31 -6.89 -7.58
CA TYR A 221 -9.70 -6.23 -8.75
C TYR A 221 -10.51 -5.07 -9.32
N LEU A 222 -11.82 -5.04 -9.05
CA LEU A 222 -12.71 -4.00 -9.55
C LEU A 222 -13.48 -3.36 -8.40
N MET A 223 -13.56 -2.04 -8.41
CA MET A 223 -14.35 -1.27 -7.46
C MET A 223 -15.38 -0.43 -8.20
N THR A 224 -16.60 -0.44 -7.71
CA THR A 224 -17.69 0.40 -8.20
C THR A 224 -17.55 1.84 -7.69
N LYS A 225 -18.21 2.79 -8.36
CA LYS A 225 -18.33 4.18 -7.88
C LYS A 225 -18.78 4.24 -6.42
N LYS A 226 -19.81 3.45 -6.08
CA LYS A 226 -20.37 3.40 -4.71
C LYS A 226 -19.39 2.93 -3.66
N GLU A 227 -18.55 1.96 -3.99
CA GLU A 227 -17.52 1.47 -3.09
C GLU A 227 -16.41 2.50 -2.85
N LEU A 228 -16.03 3.25 -3.89
CA LEU A 228 -15.06 4.34 -3.75
C LEU A 228 -15.63 5.51 -2.94
N GLU A 229 -16.89 5.88 -3.17
CA GLU A 229 -17.62 6.84 -2.34
C GLU A 229 -17.65 6.40 -0.87
N ASN A 230 -17.98 5.14 -0.60
CA ASN A 230 -17.99 4.58 0.75
C ASN A 230 -16.60 4.61 1.40
N LYS A 231 -15.53 4.37 0.63
CA LYS A 231 -14.15 4.51 1.14
C LYS A 231 -13.83 5.96 1.52
N ILE A 232 -14.23 6.93 0.71
CA ILE A 232 -14.07 8.35 1.05
C ILE A 232 -14.81 8.67 2.35
N ALA A 233 -16.07 8.24 2.49
CA ALA A 233 -16.84 8.42 3.71
C ALA A 233 -16.13 7.79 4.93
N THR A 234 -15.59 6.58 4.78
CA THR A 234 -14.82 5.91 5.84
C THR A 234 -13.60 6.72 6.25
N PHE A 235 -12.79 7.21 5.29
CA PHE A 235 -11.63 8.05 5.59
C PHE A 235 -12.02 9.36 6.29
N THR A 236 -13.18 9.92 6.00
CA THR A 236 -13.63 11.15 6.69
C THR A 236 -14.28 10.88 8.05
N GLY A 237 -14.52 9.61 8.41
CA GLY A 237 -15.23 9.18 9.62
C GLY A 237 -14.56 9.63 10.92
N GLY A 238 -13.22 9.53 11.00
CA GLY A 238 -12.47 9.96 12.18
C GLY A 238 -12.67 11.44 12.48
N ARG A 239 -12.48 12.31 11.48
CA ARG A 239 -12.73 13.74 11.61
C ARG A 239 -14.19 14.07 11.92
N ALA A 240 -15.13 13.37 11.29
CA ALA A 240 -16.55 13.53 11.56
C ALA A 240 -16.90 13.21 13.01
N ALA A 241 -16.26 12.18 13.60
CA ALA A 241 -16.43 11.86 15.02
C ALA A 241 -15.88 12.97 15.93
N GLU A 242 -14.71 13.54 15.64
CA GLU A 242 -14.14 14.68 16.36
C GLU A 242 -15.10 15.88 16.35
N GLU A 243 -15.63 16.26 15.19
CA GLU A 243 -16.56 17.37 15.02
C GLU A 243 -17.85 17.18 15.83
N ILE A 244 -18.45 15.98 15.78
CA ILE A 244 -19.72 15.68 16.47
C ILE A 244 -19.53 15.64 18.00
N VAL A 245 -18.41 15.12 18.46
CA VAL A 245 -18.19 14.84 19.90
C VAL A 245 -17.60 16.04 20.62
N PHE A 246 -16.57 16.67 20.02
CA PHE A 246 -15.79 17.73 20.67
C PHE A 246 -16.09 19.13 20.10
N GLY A 247 -16.74 19.20 18.95
CA GLY A 247 -16.97 20.49 18.25
C GLY A 247 -15.70 21.11 17.68
N GLU A 248 -14.59 20.38 17.71
CA GLU A 248 -13.27 20.81 17.25
C GLU A 248 -12.69 19.77 16.31
N ILE A 249 -11.67 20.15 15.55
CA ILE A 249 -10.96 19.28 14.62
C ILE A 249 -9.47 19.29 14.94
N THR A 250 -8.83 18.15 14.79
CA THR A 250 -7.39 18.02 15.03
C THR A 250 -6.59 17.79 13.75
N THR A 251 -5.28 17.82 13.88
CA THR A 251 -4.34 17.50 12.79
C THR A 251 -4.24 16.00 12.54
N GLY A 252 -4.88 15.15 13.34
CA GLY A 252 -4.83 13.70 13.26
C GLY A 252 -5.33 13.15 11.91
N ALA A 253 -6.33 13.82 11.34
CA ALA A 253 -6.93 13.41 10.05
C ALA A 253 -6.09 13.73 8.80
N SER A 254 -4.83 14.14 8.91
CA SER A 254 -4.05 14.62 7.75
C SER A 254 -3.86 13.52 6.68
N ASN A 255 -3.54 12.30 7.07
CA ASN A 255 -3.41 11.17 6.14
C ASN A 255 -4.76 10.79 5.52
N ASP A 256 -5.84 10.82 6.29
CA ASP A 256 -7.18 10.47 5.80
C ASP A 256 -7.67 11.47 4.75
N ILE A 257 -7.39 12.76 4.96
CA ILE A 257 -7.67 13.83 3.99
C ILE A 257 -6.90 13.57 2.69
N GLU A 258 -5.63 13.19 2.77
CA GLU A 258 -4.82 12.86 1.60
C GLU A 258 -5.39 11.67 0.84
N GLN A 259 -5.71 10.57 1.52
CA GLN A 259 -6.27 9.37 0.91
C GLN A 259 -7.66 9.63 0.30
N ALA A 260 -8.54 10.30 1.01
CA ALA A 260 -9.85 10.69 0.51
C ALA A 260 -9.75 11.56 -0.76
N THR A 261 -8.85 12.55 -0.75
CA THR A 261 -8.59 13.43 -1.91
C THR A 261 -8.03 12.66 -3.08
N LYS A 262 -7.09 11.74 -2.86
CA LYS A 262 -6.48 10.90 -3.89
C LYS A 262 -7.52 10.02 -4.58
N ILE A 263 -8.40 9.38 -3.82
CA ILE A 263 -9.49 8.57 -4.36
C ILE A 263 -10.47 9.44 -5.15
N ALA A 264 -10.93 10.55 -4.59
CA ALA A 264 -11.88 11.45 -5.25
C ALA A 264 -11.31 11.99 -6.57
N ARG A 265 -10.03 12.37 -6.59
CA ARG A 265 -9.36 12.81 -7.81
C ARG A 265 -9.30 11.71 -8.85
N ALA A 266 -8.90 10.49 -8.48
CA ALA A 266 -8.84 9.35 -9.40
C ALA A 266 -10.21 8.97 -9.98
N MET A 267 -11.28 9.07 -9.19
CA MET A 267 -12.67 8.85 -9.66
C MET A 267 -13.04 9.80 -10.80
N ILE A 268 -12.60 11.05 -10.70
CA ILE A 268 -12.90 12.11 -11.66
C ILE A 268 -11.98 12.04 -12.87
N THR A 269 -10.65 12.00 -12.66
CA THR A 269 -9.67 12.19 -13.71
C THR A 269 -9.30 10.92 -14.46
N ARG A 270 -9.46 9.75 -13.81
CA ARG A 270 -8.91 8.48 -14.30
C ARG A 270 -9.98 7.45 -14.61
N TYR A 271 -11.02 7.38 -13.78
CA TYR A 271 -12.04 6.31 -13.90
C TYR A 271 -13.32 6.77 -14.61
N GLY A 272 -13.44 8.07 -14.97
CA GLY A 272 -14.62 8.58 -15.65
C GLY A 272 -15.91 8.40 -14.84
N MET A 273 -15.84 8.49 -13.52
CA MET A 273 -17.00 8.25 -12.63
C MET A 273 -17.80 9.51 -12.34
N THR A 274 -17.85 10.44 -13.28
CA THR A 274 -18.66 11.66 -13.23
C THR A 274 -19.50 11.80 -14.49
N ASP A 275 -20.66 12.43 -14.39
CA ASP A 275 -21.55 12.61 -15.54
C ASP A 275 -21.02 13.65 -16.53
N GLU A 276 -20.17 14.58 -16.06
CA GLU A 276 -19.65 15.66 -16.90
C GLU A 276 -18.43 15.28 -17.72
N PHE A 277 -17.54 14.44 -17.16
CA PHE A 277 -16.32 14.01 -17.88
C PHE A 277 -16.45 12.62 -18.48
N ASP A 278 -17.39 11.82 -17.96
CA ASP A 278 -17.72 10.48 -18.44
C ASP A 278 -16.47 9.67 -18.86
N MET A 279 -16.43 9.15 -20.07
CA MET A 279 -15.35 8.29 -20.62
C MET A 279 -14.11 9.05 -21.10
N VAL A 280 -13.81 10.21 -20.52
CA VAL A 280 -12.63 11.02 -20.89
C VAL A 280 -11.55 10.93 -19.82
N ALA A 281 -10.36 10.47 -20.21
CA ALA A 281 -9.19 10.47 -19.33
C ALA A 281 -8.57 11.87 -19.25
N MET A 282 -8.57 12.47 -18.07
CA MET A 282 -7.99 13.79 -17.79
C MET A 282 -6.57 13.71 -17.20
N GLU A 283 -6.06 12.51 -17.01
CA GLU A 283 -4.79 12.22 -16.34
C GLU A 283 -4.00 11.17 -17.11
N ASN A 284 -2.70 11.40 -17.28
CA ASN A 284 -1.76 10.42 -17.77
C ASN A 284 -0.94 9.87 -16.59
N VAL A 285 -0.89 8.56 -16.45
CA VAL A 285 -0.07 7.88 -15.47
C VAL A 285 1.29 7.58 -16.10
N THR A 286 2.32 8.28 -15.66
CA THR A 286 3.71 7.94 -15.91
C THR A 286 4.23 7.17 -14.70
N ASN A 287 4.95 6.08 -14.92
CA ASN A 287 5.53 5.29 -13.84
C ASN A 287 4.53 4.40 -13.05
N GLN A 288 3.89 3.49 -13.77
CA GLN A 288 2.87 2.58 -13.25
C GLN A 288 3.35 1.69 -12.09
N TYR A 289 4.67 1.45 -11.97
CA TYR A 289 5.27 0.51 -11.03
C TYR A 289 5.76 1.13 -9.71
N LEU A 290 5.93 2.46 -9.63
CA LEU A 290 6.44 3.16 -8.45
C LEU A 290 5.42 4.10 -7.78
N GLY A 291 4.13 3.75 -7.86
CA GLY A 291 3.08 4.56 -7.25
C GLY A 291 2.50 5.65 -8.16
N GLY A 292 2.94 5.67 -9.43
CA GLY A 292 2.34 6.44 -10.50
C GLY A 292 2.47 7.95 -10.35
N ASP A 293 3.54 8.52 -10.89
CA ASP A 293 3.54 9.96 -11.14
C ASP A 293 2.42 10.26 -12.15
N THR A 294 1.50 11.13 -11.77
CA THR A 294 0.37 11.50 -12.60
C THR A 294 0.53 12.92 -13.11
N SER A 295 0.23 13.14 -14.37
CA SER A 295 0.17 14.47 -14.95
C SER A 295 -1.19 14.72 -15.57
N LEU A 296 -1.78 15.87 -15.28
CA LEU A 296 -3.05 16.26 -15.86
C LEU A 296 -2.88 16.57 -17.36
N SER A 297 -3.78 16.06 -18.19
CA SER A 297 -3.82 16.23 -19.66
C SER A 297 -5.00 17.07 -20.08
N CYS A 298 -5.26 18.18 -19.40
CA CYS A 298 -6.41 19.03 -19.64
C CYS A 298 -6.06 20.51 -19.51
N SER A 299 -6.95 21.39 -19.97
CA SER A 299 -6.78 22.85 -19.88
C SER A 299 -6.85 23.34 -18.43
N ALA A 300 -6.35 24.56 -18.16
CA ALA A 300 -6.43 25.18 -16.85
C ALA A 300 -7.87 25.36 -16.34
N ASP A 301 -8.80 25.64 -17.24
CA ASP A 301 -10.23 25.77 -16.88
C ASP A 301 -10.80 24.42 -16.43
N THR A 302 -10.49 23.35 -17.15
CA THR A 302 -10.88 21.98 -16.76
C THR A 302 -10.23 21.56 -15.43
N GLN A 303 -8.98 21.95 -15.17
CA GLN A 303 -8.32 21.66 -13.88
C GLN A 303 -9.07 22.31 -12.72
N LYS A 304 -9.50 23.58 -12.90
CA LYS A 304 -10.33 24.25 -11.89
C LYS A 304 -11.64 23.51 -11.63
N GLU A 305 -12.30 23.05 -12.69
CA GLU A 305 -13.55 22.28 -12.56
C GLU A 305 -13.31 20.94 -11.86
N ILE A 306 -12.21 20.24 -12.15
CA ILE A 306 -11.80 19.04 -11.44
C ILE A 306 -11.62 19.31 -9.95
N ASP A 307 -10.92 20.37 -9.58
CA ASP A 307 -10.70 20.73 -8.18
C ASP A 307 -12.00 21.04 -7.43
N GLU A 308 -12.93 21.78 -8.06
CA GLU A 308 -14.26 22.05 -7.51
C GLU A 308 -15.05 20.76 -7.26
N LYS A 309 -15.00 19.79 -8.21
CA LYS A 309 -15.67 18.49 -8.09
C LYS A 309 -15.04 17.61 -7.00
N VAL A 310 -13.72 17.59 -6.88
CA VAL A 310 -13.03 16.88 -5.79
C VAL A 310 -13.50 17.40 -4.44
N VAL A 311 -13.52 18.72 -4.25
CA VAL A 311 -14.00 19.33 -3.01
C VAL A 311 -15.46 18.97 -2.74
N HIS A 312 -16.32 19.02 -3.77
CA HIS A 312 -17.74 18.68 -3.63
C HIS A 312 -17.94 17.22 -3.23
N LEU A 313 -17.25 16.28 -3.90
CA LEU A 313 -17.35 14.85 -3.61
C LEU A 313 -16.89 14.53 -2.18
N VAL A 314 -15.72 15.02 -1.77
CA VAL A 314 -15.21 14.78 -0.42
C VAL A 314 -16.15 15.37 0.63
N LYS A 315 -16.69 16.57 0.42
CA LYS A 315 -17.69 17.18 1.33
C LYS A 315 -18.99 16.37 1.42
N ALA A 316 -19.48 15.86 0.30
CA ALA A 316 -20.70 15.05 0.27
C ALA A 316 -20.53 13.75 1.08
N GLU A 317 -19.41 13.06 0.90
CA GLU A 317 -19.13 11.82 1.62
C GLU A 317 -18.78 12.08 3.11
N HIS A 318 -18.16 13.22 3.43
CA HIS A 318 -17.97 13.65 4.81
C HIS A 318 -19.30 13.91 5.51
N GLU A 319 -20.25 14.60 4.87
CA GLU A 319 -21.58 14.83 5.44
C GLU A 319 -22.36 13.53 5.63
N LYS A 320 -22.19 12.56 4.72
CA LYS A 320 -22.72 11.21 4.88
C LYS A 320 -22.13 10.52 6.12
N ALA A 321 -20.80 10.59 6.33
CA ALA A 321 -20.15 10.06 7.52
C ALA A 321 -20.69 10.71 8.80
N ARG A 322 -20.84 12.04 8.82
CA ARG A 322 -21.43 12.78 9.94
C ARG A 322 -22.85 12.30 10.26
N LYS A 323 -23.66 12.11 9.22
CA LYS A 323 -25.04 11.62 9.40
C LYS A 323 -25.07 10.23 10.02
N ILE A 324 -24.25 9.28 9.50
CA ILE A 324 -24.14 7.93 10.04
C ILE A 324 -23.76 7.97 11.52
N LEU A 325 -22.75 8.76 11.89
CA LEU A 325 -22.29 8.86 13.28
C LEU A 325 -23.29 9.56 14.20
N ALA A 326 -23.97 10.59 13.72
CA ALA A 326 -24.99 11.29 14.49
C ALA A 326 -26.20 10.41 14.79
N GLU A 327 -26.64 9.58 13.82
CA GLU A 327 -27.73 8.62 13.98
C GLU A 327 -27.36 7.46 14.91
N ASN A 328 -26.06 7.20 15.12
CA ASN A 328 -25.54 6.12 15.93
C ASN A 328 -24.66 6.61 17.09
N ARG A 329 -25.00 7.80 17.64
CA ARG A 329 -24.19 8.50 18.65
C ARG A 329 -23.96 7.64 19.90
N GLU A 330 -24.96 6.92 20.39
CA GLU A 330 -24.84 6.07 21.58
C GLU A 330 -23.80 4.95 21.38
N LYS A 331 -23.82 4.34 20.20
CA LYS A 331 -22.83 3.29 19.85
C LYS A 331 -21.42 3.88 19.66
N LEU A 332 -21.30 5.07 19.10
CA LEU A 332 -20.04 5.80 19.00
C LEU A 332 -19.42 6.02 20.39
N ASP A 333 -20.23 6.51 21.35
CA ASP A 333 -19.78 6.78 22.71
C ASP A 333 -19.40 5.48 23.46
N GLU A 334 -20.23 4.42 23.35
CA GLU A 334 -19.97 3.10 23.97
C GLU A 334 -18.65 2.48 23.46
N LEU A 335 -18.50 2.41 22.13
CA LEU A 335 -17.31 1.82 21.50
C LEU A 335 -16.04 2.64 21.75
N ALA A 336 -16.13 3.97 21.69
CA ALA A 336 -14.97 4.84 21.93
C ALA A 336 -14.47 4.74 23.37
N MET A 337 -15.37 4.66 24.34
CA MET A 337 -14.98 4.48 25.75
C MET A 337 -14.42 3.08 25.99
N TYR A 338 -14.96 2.05 25.36
CA TYR A 338 -14.41 0.70 25.45
C TYR A 338 -12.99 0.62 24.85
N LEU A 339 -12.76 1.26 23.68
CA LEU A 339 -11.44 1.36 23.07
C LEU A 339 -10.47 2.19 23.93
N TYR A 340 -10.94 3.30 24.52
CA TYR A 340 -10.14 4.13 25.41
C TYR A 340 -9.60 3.33 26.60
N GLU A 341 -10.41 2.45 27.20
CA GLU A 341 -10.03 1.61 28.34
C GLU A 341 -9.10 0.46 27.94
N LYS A 342 -9.42 -0.23 26.83
CA LYS A 342 -8.67 -1.41 26.38
C LYS A 342 -7.46 -1.10 25.50
N GLU A 343 -7.37 0.09 24.92
CA GLU A 343 -6.35 0.57 23.98
C GLU A 343 -6.29 -0.20 22.65
N THR A 344 -6.80 -1.43 22.62
CA THR A 344 -6.89 -2.27 21.43
C THR A 344 -8.10 -3.19 21.54
N ILE A 345 -8.92 -3.26 20.50
CA ILE A 345 -10.07 -4.16 20.41
C ILE A 345 -10.04 -4.93 19.08
N THR A 346 -10.54 -6.15 19.10
CA THR A 346 -10.70 -6.98 17.90
C THR A 346 -11.98 -6.60 17.13
N GLY A 347 -12.03 -7.01 15.85
CA GLY A 347 -13.24 -6.84 15.05
C GLY A 347 -14.46 -7.54 15.65
N ASP A 348 -14.28 -8.73 16.25
CA ASP A 348 -15.37 -9.48 16.91
C ASP A 348 -15.89 -8.71 18.13
N GLU A 349 -15.01 -8.20 19.00
CA GLU A 349 -15.43 -7.36 20.14
C GLU A 349 -16.16 -6.09 19.69
N PHE A 350 -15.69 -5.47 18.61
CA PHE A 350 -16.35 -4.31 18.02
C PHE A 350 -17.76 -4.66 17.52
N MET A 351 -17.91 -5.75 16.75
CA MET A 351 -19.20 -6.19 16.23
C MET A 351 -20.14 -6.65 17.35
N ASP A 352 -19.64 -7.34 18.36
CA ASP A 352 -20.44 -7.76 19.53
C ASP A 352 -21.09 -6.56 20.24
N ILE A 353 -20.39 -5.44 20.35
CA ILE A 353 -20.92 -4.21 20.96
C ILE A 353 -21.89 -3.52 19.98
N LEU A 354 -21.54 -3.45 18.69
CA LEU A 354 -22.38 -2.81 17.67
C LEU A 354 -23.74 -3.50 17.55
N ASP A 355 -23.79 -4.84 17.57
CA ASP A 355 -24.99 -5.64 17.36
C ASP A 355 -25.86 -5.80 18.64
N ARG A 356 -25.37 -5.38 19.82
CA ARG A 356 -26.18 -5.31 21.04
C ARG A 356 -27.36 -4.35 20.83
N LYS A 357 -28.55 -4.85 21.05
CA LYS A 357 -29.81 -4.07 20.99
C LYS A 357 -29.97 -3.18 22.21
#